data_049afb0e60b2aa4331c5ddafa936884f
#
_entry.id   049afb0e60b2aa4331c5ddafa936884f
#
_cell.length_a   1.000
_cell.length_b   1.000
_cell.length_c   1.000
_cell.angle_alpha   90.00
_cell.angle_beta   90.00
_cell.angle_gamma   90.00
#
_symmetry.space_group_name_H-M   'P 1'
#
loop_
_entity.id
_entity.type
_entity.pdbx_description
1 polymer ?
#
loop_
_entity_poly.entity_id
_entity_poly.type
_entity_poly.pdbx_seq_one_letter_code
_entity_poly.pdbx_strand_id
1 'polypeptide(L)'
;MSYISRVEGRVVGRLVQLIESTRGQEEQGRGGEGHHRMGITRRAEDFPLMISQYGLSSALTFFLSKVGRDDSGLLDYGVDYFKGPVVNLDQERWKELASDAGEEGKGYVSYLALVLVWPLGEAMAGAGLNGVVNGLKLSGSDHVRGAAGLLLRNLQGIQERELLLEVAAMPGLLELKKITRALGR
;
A
#
# COMPACT_ATOMS: atom_id res chain seq x y z
N MET A 1 -20.18 0.33 16.59
CA MET A 1 -18.96 -0.04 15.81
C MET A 1 -18.39 1.23 15.22
N SER A 2 -17.15 1.56 15.53
CA SER A 2 -16.50 2.78 15.02
C SER A 2 -16.26 2.63 13.51
N TYR A 3 -16.23 3.75 12.78
CA TYR A 3 -15.91 3.81 11.35
C TYR A 3 -14.54 3.17 11.05
N ILE A 4 -13.58 3.37 11.94
CA ILE A 4 -12.23 2.81 11.89
C ILE A 4 -12.27 1.28 11.79
N SER A 5 -13.07 0.60 12.62
CA SER A 5 -13.15 -0.87 12.60
C SER A 5 -13.73 -1.45 11.30
N ARG A 6 -14.51 -0.67 10.52
CA ARG A 6 -15.05 -1.11 9.23
C ARG A 6 -14.04 -0.99 8.10
N VAL A 7 -13.23 0.06 8.09
CA VAL A 7 -12.17 0.23 7.10
C VAL A 7 -11.10 -0.83 7.33
N GLU A 8 -10.65 -1.00 8.56
CA GLU A 8 -9.68 -2.00 8.97
C GLU A 8 -10.10 -3.41 8.55
N GLY A 9 -11.30 -3.86 8.90
CA GLY A 9 -11.79 -5.18 8.54
C GLY A 9 -11.87 -5.42 7.02
N ARG A 10 -12.21 -4.38 6.25
CA ARG A 10 -12.25 -4.44 4.79
C ARG A 10 -10.85 -4.57 4.19
N VAL A 11 -9.93 -3.75 4.64
CA VAL A 11 -8.54 -3.74 4.15
C VAL A 11 -7.86 -5.06 4.47
N VAL A 12 -8.03 -5.56 5.69
CA VAL A 12 -7.51 -6.88 6.10
C VAL A 12 -8.09 -8.00 5.24
N GLY A 13 -9.40 -8.02 5.02
CA GLY A 13 -10.04 -9.02 4.16
C GLY A 13 -9.47 -9.03 2.74
N ARG A 14 -9.17 -7.86 2.17
CA ARG A 14 -8.56 -7.74 0.85
C ARG A 14 -7.09 -8.11 0.82
N LEU A 15 -6.36 -7.82 1.89
CA LEU A 15 -4.99 -8.29 2.04
C LEU A 15 -4.93 -9.82 2.04
N VAL A 16 -5.84 -10.48 2.74
CA VAL A 16 -5.99 -11.94 2.73
C VAL A 16 -6.24 -12.44 1.31
N GLN A 17 -7.24 -11.88 0.62
CA GLN A 17 -7.55 -12.26 -0.77
C GLN A 17 -6.36 -12.06 -1.72
N LEU A 18 -5.62 -10.95 -1.59
CA LEU A 18 -4.43 -10.71 -2.40
C LEU A 18 -3.37 -11.78 -2.17
N ILE A 19 -3.10 -12.13 -0.92
CA ILE A 19 -2.11 -13.14 -0.55
C ILE A 19 -2.57 -14.54 -1.00
N GLU A 20 -3.84 -14.88 -0.87
CA GLU A 20 -4.38 -16.17 -1.33
C GLU A 20 -4.38 -16.29 -2.85
N SER A 21 -4.71 -15.22 -3.57
CA SER A 21 -4.70 -15.22 -5.04
C SER A 21 -3.31 -15.42 -5.63
N THR A 22 -2.27 -14.94 -4.94
CA THR A 22 -0.88 -15.18 -5.35
C THR A 22 -0.40 -16.58 -5.02
N ARG A 23 -1.00 -17.25 -4.02
CA ARG A 23 -0.66 -18.62 -3.59
C ARG A 23 -1.01 -19.68 -4.63
N GLY A 24 -2.18 -19.57 -5.23
CA GLY A 24 -2.67 -20.55 -6.23
C GLY A 24 -1.87 -20.55 -7.55
N GLN A 25 -1.03 -19.56 -7.79
CA GLN A 25 -0.20 -19.46 -8.98
C GLN A 25 1.17 -20.13 -8.82
N GLU A 26 1.67 -20.21 -7.60
CA GLU A 26 2.93 -20.88 -7.27
C GLU A 26 2.85 -22.40 -7.43
N GLU A 27 1.67 -22.98 -7.21
CA GLU A 27 1.45 -24.44 -7.37
C GLU A 27 1.41 -24.89 -8.83
N GLN A 28 1.15 -24.00 -9.79
CA GLN A 28 1.05 -24.31 -11.22
C GLN A 28 2.32 -24.00 -12.03
N GLY A 29 3.25 -23.21 -11.49
CA GLY A 29 4.51 -22.82 -12.15
C GLY A 29 5.71 -23.41 -11.45
N ARG A 30 6.36 -24.40 -12.06
CA ARG A 30 7.60 -24.98 -11.55
C ARG A 30 8.63 -23.89 -11.24
N GLY A 31 8.95 -23.65 -9.98
CA GLY A 31 10.22 -23.10 -9.56
C GLY A 31 10.28 -21.63 -9.15
N GLY A 32 9.17 -20.93 -8.99
CA GLY A 32 9.14 -19.55 -8.46
C GLY A 32 8.68 -19.52 -7.01
N GLU A 33 9.57 -19.84 -6.09
CA GLU A 33 9.25 -19.87 -4.65
C GLU A 33 8.82 -18.51 -4.10
N GLY A 34 7.64 -18.46 -3.49
CA GLY A 34 7.31 -17.61 -2.32
C GLY A 34 7.61 -16.09 -2.33
N HIS A 35 8.12 -15.52 -3.42
CA HIS A 35 8.67 -14.16 -3.43
C HIS A 35 7.62 -13.05 -3.22
N HIS A 36 6.39 -13.20 -3.72
CA HIS A 36 5.34 -12.18 -3.53
C HIS A 36 4.91 -12.01 -2.07
N ARG A 37 4.78 -13.13 -1.35
CA ARG A 37 4.48 -13.12 0.08
C ARG A 37 5.60 -12.47 0.87
N MET A 38 6.83 -12.86 0.59
CA MET A 38 8.02 -12.29 1.23
C MET A 38 8.13 -10.79 0.94
N GLY A 39 7.71 -10.33 -0.25
CA GLY A 39 7.71 -8.92 -0.60
C GLY A 39 6.86 -8.06 0.34
N ILE A 40 5.56 -8.36 0.49
CA ILE A 40 4.66 -7.57 1.35
C ILE A 40 5.03 -7.72 2.83
N THR A 41 5.32 -8.93 3.31
CA THR A 41 5.69 -9.19 4.69
C THR A 41 6.96 -8.44 5.07
N ARG A 42 7.97 -8.50 4.21
CA ARG A 42 9.23 -7.79 4.42
C ARG A 42 9.01 -6.27 4.46
N ARG A 43 8.18 -5.71 3.56
CA ARG A 43 7.89 -4.27 3.55
C ARG A 43 7.08 -3.83 4.79
N ALA A 44 6.21 -4.69 5.29
CA ALA A 44 5.51 -4.47 6.56
C ALA A 44 6.44 -4.48 7.79
N GLU A 45 7.60 -5.10 7.69
CA GLU A 45 8.66 -5.02 8.70
C GLU A 45 9.53 -3.78 8.52
N ASP A 46 9.94 -3.49 7.29
CA ASP A 46 10.89 -2.43 6.95
C ASP A 46 10.28 -1.03 7.16
N PHE A 47 9.03 -0.81 6.73
CA PHE A 47 8.43 0.52 6.71
C PHE A 47 8.30 1.17 8.10
N PRO A 48 7.73 0.50 9.13
CA PRO A 48 7.68 1.06 10.48
C PRO A 48 9.07 1.30 11.07
N LEU A 49 10.04 0.44 10.75
CA LEU A 49 11.42 0.60 11.20
C LEU A 49 12.06 1.83 10.57
N MET A 50 11.86 2.05 9.27
CA MET A 50 12.36 3.23 8.57
C MET A 50 11.73 4.51 9.12
N ILE A 51 10.43 4.52 9.40
CA ILE A 51 9.77 5.66 10.04
C ILE A 51 10.47 5.98 11.38
N SER A 52 10.68 4.97 12.20
CA SER A 52 11.32 5.17 13.52
C SER A 52 12.77 5.66 13.44
N GLN A 53 13.48 5.38 12.35
CA GLN A 53 14.90 5.75 12.18
C GLN A 53 15.09 7.05 11.40
N TYR A 54 14.26 7.32 10.42
CA TYR A 54 14.48 8.37 9.42
C TYR A 54 13.29 9.32 9.23
N GLY A 55 12.17 9.06 9.89
CA GLY A 55 10.92 9.80 9.74
C GLY A 55 10.04 9.29 8.59
N LEU A 56 8.76 9.65 8.65
CA LEU A 56 7.74 9.22 7.68
C LEU A 56 8.02 9.71 6.26
N SER A 57 8.42 10.97 6.11
CA SER A 57 8.68 11.57 4.80
C SER A 57 9.83 10.87 4.08
N SER A 58 10.89 10.51 4.81
CA SER A 58 12.02 9.75 4.28
C SER A 58 11.62 8.33 3.88
N ALA A 59 10.84 7.65 4.73
CA ALA A 59 10.33 6.31 4.44
C ALA A 59 9.44 6.31 3.20
N LEU A 60 8.50 7.28 3.09
CA LEU A 60 7.65 7.44 1.90
C LEU A 60 8.46 7.70 0.64
N THR A 61 9.43 8.63 0.70
CA THR A 61 10.29 8.96 -0.45
C THR A 61 11.06 7.73 -0.91
N PHE A 62 11.62 6.95 0.02
CA PHE A 62 12.31 5.71 -0.30
C PHE A 62 11.38 4.70 -0.97
N PHE A 63 10.20 4.46 -0.41
CA PHE A 63 9.25 3.51 -1.00
C PHE A 63 8.77 3.98 -2.38
N LEU A 64 8.49 5.28 -2.54
CA LEU A 64 8.12 5.86 -3.84
C LEU A 64 9.25 5.75 -4.88
N SER A 65 10.51 5.84 -4.46
CA SER A 65 11.65 5.67 -5.37
C SER A 65 11.78 4.25 -5.94
N LYS A 66 11.15 3.27 -5.27
CA LYS A 66 11.09 1.87 -5.72
C LYS A 66 9.88 1.58 -6.62
N VAL A 67 8.94 2.52 -6.71
CA VAL A 67 7.84 2.49 -7.68
C VAL A 67 8.38 3.06 -8.99
N GLY A 68 8.58 2.22 -9.98
CA GLY A 68 9.03 2.65 -11.31
C GLY A 68 7.98 3.55 -11.99
N ARG A 69 8.37 4.23 -13.07
CA ARG A 69 7.40 5.03 -13.86
C ARG A 69 6.26 4.17 -14.38
N ASP A 70 6.57 2.96 -14.79
CA ASP A 70 5.62 2.01 -15.35
C ASP A 70 4.76 1.34 -14.26
N ASP A 71 5.21 1.36 -13.00
CA ASP A 71 4.51 0.81 -11.84
C ASP A 71 3.49 1.78 -11.22
N SER A 72 3.41 3.02 -11.68
CA SER A 72 2.46 4.01 -11.19
C SER A 72 1.00 3.53 -11.36
N GLY A 73 0.70 2.89 -12.48
CA GLY A 73 -0.60 2.29 -12.74
C GLY A 73 -0.95 1.14 -11.78
N LEU A 74 0.04 0.36 -11.38
CA LEU A 74 -0.13 -0.70 -10.39
C LEU A 74 -0.40 -0.12 -8.99
N LEU A 75 0.25 0.98 -8.61
CA LEU A 75 -0.01 1.65 -7.35
C LEU A 75 -1.45 2.21 -7.30
N ASP A 76 -1.89 2.86 -8.37
CA ASP A 76 -3.25 3.39 -8.49
C ASP A 76 -4.29 2.27 -8.41
N TYR A 77 -4.07 1.19 -9.14
CA TYR A 77 -4.94 0.02 -9.10
C TYR A 77 -4.97 -0.63 -7.72
N GLY A 78 -3.84 -0.73 -7.04
CA GLY A 78 -3.74 -1.24 -5.67
C GLY A 78 -4.51 -0.37 -4.67
N VAL A 79 -4.39 0.96 -4.79
CA VAL A 79 -5.15 1.92 -3.97
C VAL A 79 -6.65 1.76 -4.20
N ASP A 80 -7.10 1.65 -5.45
CA ASP A 80 -8.51 1.42 -5.80
C ASP A 80 -9.01 0.07 -5.29
N TYR A 81 -8.20 -0.97 -5.43
CA TYR A 81 -8.52 -2.29 -4.88
C TYR A 81 -8.75 -2.24 -3.38
N PHE A 82 -7.84 -1.63 -2.60
CA PHE A 82 -8.00 -1.57 -1.15
C PHE A 82 -9.12 -0.64 -0.69
N LYS A 83 -9.47 0.39 -1.45
CA LYS A 83 -10.56 1.33 -1.13
C LYS A 83 -11.93 0.86 -1.57
N GLY A 84 -12.02 0.33 -2.77
CA GLY A 84 -13.26 0.22 -3.54
C GLY A 84 -14.28 -0.74 -2.91
N PRO A 85 -15.53 -0.68 -3.37
CA PRO A 85 -16.56 -1.65 -3.03
C PRO A 85 -16.38 -2.98 -3.78
N VAL A 86 -15.41 -3.07 -4.69
CA VAL A 86 -15.20 -4.23 -5.55
C VAL A 86 -14.83 -5.44 -4.72
N VAL A 87 -15.58 -6.49 -4.91
CA VAL A 87 -15.51 -7.69 -4.10
C VAL A 87 -14.35 -8.60 -4.54
N ASN A 88 -13.99 -8.59 -5.81
CA ASN A 88 -12.97 -9.48 -6.36
C ASN A 88 -11.80 -8.69 -6.96
N LEU A 89 -10.58 -9.15 -6.67
CA LEU A 89 -9.38 -8.72 -7.38
C LEU A 89 -9.51 -9.19 -8.83
N ASP A 90 -9.43 -8.28 -9.78
CA ASP A 90 -9.22 -8.64 -11.18
C ASP A 90 -7.79 -9.15 -11.33
N GLN A 91 -7.66 -10.47 -11.24
CA GLN A 91 -6.36 -11.14 -11.26
C GLN A 91 -5.62 -10.96 -12.58
N GLU A 92 -6.35 -10.89 -13.70
CA GLU A 92 -5.73 -10.70 -15.01
C GLU A 92 -5.16 -9.30 -15.13
N ARG A 93 -5.94 -8.30 -14.73
CA ARG A 93 -5.46 -6.92 -14.71
C ARG A 93 -4.31 -6.70 -13.72
N TRP A 94 -4.36 -7.35 -12.55
CA TRP A 94 -3.24 -7.32 -11.60
C TRP A 94 -1.98 -7.94 -12.19
N LYS A 95 -2.11 -9.08 -12.88
CA LYS A 95 -1.01 -9.75 -13.56
C LYS A 95 -0.43 -8.89 -14.68
N GLU A 96 -1.28 -8.30 -15.51
CA GLU A 96 -0.88 -7.41 -16.60
C GLU A 96 -0.08 -6.22 -16.08
N LEU A 97 -0.65 -5.48 -15.11
CA LEU A 97 0.03 -4.35 -14.49
C LEU A 97 1.26 -4.73 -13.68
N ALA A 98 1.28 -5.95 -13.14
CA ALA A 98 2.39 -6.47 -12.35
C ALA A 98 3.47 -7.13 -13.22
N SER A 99 3.23 -7.40 -14.51
CA SER A 99 4.21 -8.08 -15.39
C SER A 99 5.48 -7.25 -15.54
N ASP A 100 5.33 -5.93 -15.62
CA ASP A 100 6.42 -5.00 -15.85
C ASP A 100 7.16 -4.59 -14.59
N ALA A 101 6.51 -4.73 -13.42
CA ALA A 101 7.14 -4.50 -12.13
C ALA A 101 8.01 -5.70 -11.75
N GLY A 102 9.31 -5.52 -11.60
CA GLY A 102 10.18 -6.57 -11.06
C GLY A 102 9.64 -7.10 -9.72
N GLU A 103 9.98 -8.32 -9.36
CA GLU A 103 9.51 -9.00 -8.13
C GLU A 103 9.63 -8.13 -6.88
N GLU A 104 10.71 -7.37 -6.78
CA GLU A 104 10.95 -6.46 -5.66
C GLU A 104 10.00 -5.25 -5.70
N GLY A 105 9.76 -4.67 -6.87
CA GLY A 105 8.86 -3.53 -7.09
C GLY A 105 7.43 -3.84 -6.68
N LYS A 106 6.93 -5.03 -7.02
CA LYS A 106 5.58 -5.49 -6.66
C LYS A 106 5.32 -5.44 -5.14
N GLY A 107 6.30 -5.87 -4.34
CA GLY A 107 6.20 -5.82 -2.88
C GLY A 107 6.08 -4.39 -2.34
N TYR A 108 6.87 -3.45 -2.88
CA TYR A 108 6.80 -2.03 -2.51
C TYR A 108 5.47 -1.40 -2.89
N VAL A 109 5.02 -1.61 -4.13
CA VAL A 109 3.78 -1.05 -4.66
C VAL A 109 2.57 -1.56 -3.87
N SER A 110 2.47 -2.88 -3.68
CA SER A 110 1.35 -3.50 -2.96
C SER A 110 1.28 -3.01 -1.51
N TYR A 111 2.42 -2.95 -0.83
CA TYR A 111 2.47 -2.47 0.54
C TYR A 111 2.16 -0.98 0.64
N LEU A 112 2.71 -0.16 -0.26
CA LEU A 112 2.43 1.27 -0.29
C LEU A 112 0.94 1.55 -0.55
N ALA A 113 0.32 0.86 -1.51
CA ALA A 113 -1.12 0.97 -1.75
C ALA A 113 -1.95 0.64 -0.51
N LEU A 114 -1.58 -0.43 0.19
CA LEU A 114 -2.22 -0.85 1.43
C LEU A 114 -2.13 0.23 2.51
N VAL A 115 -0.95 0.76 2.81
CA VAL A 115 -0.77 1.75 3.87
C VAL A 115 -1.37 3.11 3.53
N LEU A 116 -1.45 3.48 2.25
CA LEU A 116 -2.11 4.71 1.79
C LEU A 116 -3.63 4.68 1.98
N VAL A 117 -4.23 3.50 1.95
CA VAL A 117 -5.66 3.35 2.27
C VAL A 117 -5.85 3.26 3.78
N TRP A 118 -5.05 2.48 4.45
CA TRP A 118 -5.05 2.30 5.90
C TRP A 118 -3.69 1.74 6.35
N PRO A 119 -3.04 2.27 7.39
CA PRO A 119 -3.52 3.28 8.34
C PRO A 119 -3.11 4.72 8.00
N LEU A 120 -2.22 4.94 7.04
CA LEU A 120 -1.69 6.27 6.74
C LEU A 120 -2.75 7.21 6.14
N GLY A 121 -3.64 6.68 5.29
CA GLY A 121 -4.74 7.46 4.73
C GLY A 121 -5.67 8.03 5.80
N GLU A 122 -5.95 7.26 6.85
CA GLU A 122 -6.76 7.75 7.99
C GLU A 122 -6.00 8.78 8.82
N ALA A 123 -4.70 8.57 9.05
CA ALA A 123 -3.86 9.53 9.75
C ALA A 123 -3.80 10.86 8.98
N MET A 124 -3.64 10.82 7.66
CA MET A 124 -3.66 12.01 6.78
C MET A 124 -5.01 12.74 6.85
N ALA A 125 -6.12 12.02 6.82
CA ALA A 125 -7.45 12.61 6.95
C ALA A 125 -7.62 13.30 8.31
N GLY A 126 -7.20 12.66 9.40
CA GLY A 126 -7.20 13.21 10.75
C GLY A 126 -6.30 14.43 10.92
N ALA A 127 -5.22 14.51 10.18
CA ALA A 127 -4.29 15.65 10.16
C ALA A 127 -4.72 16.79 9.22
N GLY A 128 -5.89 16.71 8.60
CA GLY A 128 -6.42 17.75 7.72
C GLY A 128 -5.85 17.72 6.30
N LEU A 129 -5.13 16.65 5.91
CA LEU A 129 -4.61 16.45 4.55
C LEU A 129 -5.67 15.81 3.62
N ASN A 130 -6.92 16.29 3.72
CA ASN A 130 -8.06 15.76 2.96
C ASN A 130 -7.86 15.86 1.44
N GLY A 131 -7.12 16.85 0.96
CA GLY A 131 -6.78 16.99 -0.46
C GLY A 131 -5.98 15.80 -0.98
N VAL A 132 -5.04 15.28 -0.18
CA VAL A 132 -4.27 14.07 -0.50
C VAL A 132 -5.18 12.85 -0.51
N VAL A 133 -5.96 12.66 0.57
CA VAL A 133 -6.86 11.51 0.71
C VAL A 133 -7.93 11.49 -0.38
N ASN A 134 -8.51 12.66 -0.72
CA ASN A 134 -9.52 12.77 -1.78
C ASN A 134 -8.89 12.57 -3.17
N GLY A 135 -7.70 13.10 -3.41
CA GLY A 135 -6.98 12.85 -4.66
C GLY A 135 -6.65 11.38 -4.87
N LEU A 136 -6.31 10.66 -3.79
CA LEU A 136 -6.18 9.21 -3.82
C LEU A 136 -7.51 8.49 -4.12
N LYS A 137 -8.67 9.13 -3.95
CA LYS A 137 -10.00 8.56 -4.24
C LYS A 137 -10.45 8.75 -5.70
N LEU A 138 -9.83 9.67 -6.41
CA LEU A 138 -10.28 10.09 -7.74
C LEU A 138 -9.45 9.48 -8.88
N SER A 139 -8.87 8.30 -8.66
CA SER A 139 -8.16 7.59 -9.72
C SER A 139 -9.12 7.17 -10.83
N GLY A 140 -9.31 8.04 -11.78
CA GLY A 140 -10.02 7.83 -13.02
C GLY A 140 -9.34 8.61 -14.12
N SER A 141 -8.81 7.92 -15.12
CA SER A 141 -8.43 8.35 -16.47
C SER A 141 -7.44 9.51 -16.70
N ASP A 142 -7.05 10.31 -15.74
CA ASP A 142 -6.01 11.35 -15.94
C ASP A 142 -4.65 10.85 -15.45
N HIS A 143 -3.97 10.12 -16.32
CA HIS A 143 -2.64 9.50 -16.11
C HIS A 143 -1.50 10.43 -15.63
N VAL A 144 -1.71 11.72 -15.52
CA VAL A 144 -0.69 12.70 -15.08
C VAL A 144 -0.65 12.88 -13.57
N ARG A 145 -1.59 12.28 -12.81
CA ARG A 145 -1.80 12.56 -11.39
C ARG A 145 -1.98 11.33 -10.51
N GLY A 146 -1.27 10.26 -10.82
CA GLY A 146 -1.31 9.04 -10.01
C GLY A 146 -0.95 9.24 -8.53
N ALA A 147 -1.23 8.25 -7.70
CA ALA A 147 -1.02 8.27 -6.25
C ALA A 147 0.41 8.70 -5.87
N ALA A 148 1.42 8.21 -6.59
CA ALA A 148 2.82 8.59 -6.37
C ALA A 148 3.05 10.09 -6.60
N GLY A 149 2.56 10.64 -7.72
CA GLY A 149 2.69 12.06 -8.03
C GLY A 149 1.92 12.96 -7.05
N LEU A 150 0.78 12.49 -6.55
CA LEU A 150 0.01 13.20 -5.53
C LEU A 150 0.77 13.29 -4.21
N LEU A 151 1.38 12.19 -3.76
CA LEU A 151 2.19 12.16 -2.55
C LEU A 151 3.41 13.07 -2.66
N LEU A 152 4.14 13.00 -3.77
CA LEU A 152 5.31 13.84 -3.99
C LEU A 152 4.98 15.34 -3.98
N ARG A 153 3.86 15.75 -4.59
CA ARG A 153 3.41 17.16 -4.57
C ARG A 153 2.99 17.65 -3.18
N ASN A 154 2.56 16.74 -2.32
CA ASN A 154 2.12 17.08 -0.96
C ASN A 154 3.17 16.74 0.11
N LEU A 155 4.38 16.37 -0.30
CA LEU A 155 5.41 15.91 0.63
C LEU A 155 5.74 16.97 1.70
N GLN A 156 5.77 18.26 1.33
CA GLN A 156 5.96 19.35 2.29
C GLN A 156 4.87 19.37 3.37
N GLY A 157 3.59 19.28 2.98
CA GLY A 157 2.48 19.23 3.93
C GLY A 157 2.50 18.00 4.83
N ILE A 158 3.06 16.89 4.33
CA ILE A 158 3.30 15.67 5.11
C ILE A 158 4.43 15.93 6.13
N GLN A 159 5.53 16.54 5.70
CA GLN A 159 6.66 16.90 6.59
C GLN A 159 6.26 17.84 7.71
N GLU A 160 5.46 18.86 7.42
CA GLU A 160 4.95 19.80 8.43
C GLU A 160 4.11 19.13 9.52
N ARG A 161 3.56 17.94 9.27
CA ARG A 161 2.71 17.17 10.17
C ARG A 161 3.29 15.80 10.54
N GLU A 162 4.56 15.60 10.26
CA GLU A 162 5.22 14.30 10.30
C GLU A 162 5.00 13.57 11.61
N LEU A 163 5.31 14.20 12.74
CA LEU A 163 5.16 13.60 14.07
C LEU A 163 3.70 13.19 14.36
N LEU A 164 2.74 14.02 13.97
CA LEU A 164 1.32 13.73 14.16
C LEU A 164 0.91 12.51 13.33
N LEU A 165 1.36 12.44 12.09
CA LEU A 165 1.07 11.33 11.18
C LEU A 165 1.72 10.02 11.66
N GLU A 166 2.96 10.09 12.15
CA GLU A 166 3.67 8.94 12.70
C GLU A 166 2.94 8.37 13.92
N VAL A 167 2.61 9.21 14.87
CA VAL A 167 1.88 8.78 16.08
C VAL A 167 0.53 8.18 15.74
N ALA A 168 -0.19 8.77 14.77
CA ALA A 168 -1.51 8.29 14.37
C ALA A 168 -1.46 7.00 13.54
N ALA A 169 -0.47 6.85 12.65
CA ALA A 169 -0.38 5.69 11.76
C ALA A 169 0.33 4.47 12.40
N MET A 170 1.27 4.70 13.32
CA MET A 170 2.13 3.63 13.85
C MET A 170 1.37 2.43 14.43
N PRO A 171 0.29 2.59 15.22
CA PRO A 171 -0.46 1.44 15.73
C PRO A 171 -0.99 0.54 14.62
N GLY A 172 -1.56 1.13 13.56
CA GLY A 172 -2.07 0.39 12.41
C GLY A 172 -0.95 -0.26 11.59
N LEU A 173 0.20 0.39 11.42
CA LEU A 173 1.37 -0.18 10.75
C LEU A 173 1.90 -1.40 11.49
N LEU A 174 1.96 -1.36 12.82
CA LEU A 174 2.37 -2.49 13.63
C LEU A 174 1.36 -3.64 13.58
N GLU A 175 0.07 -3.34 13.46
CA GLU A 175 -0.97 -4.35 13.27
C GLU A 175 -0.85 -5.01 11.91
N LEU A 176 -0.65 -4.25 10.82
CA LEU A 176 -0.36 -4.79 9.49
C LEU A 176 0.86 -5.74 9.50
N LYS A 177 1.92 -5.37 10.21
CA LYS A 177 3.09 -6.23 10.38
C LYS A 177 2.75 -7.58 11.02
N LYS A 178 1.88 -7.61 12.04
CA LYS A 178 1.45 -8.87 12.68
C LYS A 178 0.61 -9.71 11.72
N ILE A 179 -0.34 -9.07 11.03
CA ILE A 179 -1.24 -9.75 10.08
C ILE A 179 -0.44 -10.35 8.92
N THR A 180 0.44 -9.58 8.29
CA THR A 180 1.25 -10.07 7.16
C THR A 180 2.18 -11.22 7.57
N ARG A 181 2.74 -11.16 8.78
CA ARG A 181 3.51 -12.28 9.34
C ARG A 181 2.69 -13.54 9.55
N ALA A 182 1.46 -13.40 10.04
CA ALA A 182 0.58 -14.53 10.27
C ALA A 182 0.15 -15.19 8.94
N LEU A 183 -0.07 -14.40 7.90
CA LEU A 183 -0.44 -14.87 6.56
C LEU A 183 0.75 -15.38 5.75
N GLY A 184 1.96 -14.96 6.07
CA GLY A 184 3.21 -15.33 5.39
C GLY A 184 3.81 -16.66 5.85
N ARG A 185 3.25 -17.28 6.89
CA ARG A 185 3.61 -18.63 7.38
C ARG A 185 2.76 -19.69 6.68
#